data_68719a92773bc9699a476bff443196d0
#
_entry.id   68719a92773bc9699a476bff443196d0
#
_cell.length_a   1.000
_cell.length_b   1.000
_cell.length_c   1.000
_cell.angle_alpha   90.00
_cell.angle_beta   90.00
_cell.angle_gamma   90.00
#
_symmetry.space_group_name_H-M   'P 1'
#
loop_
_entity.id
_entity.type
_entity.pdbx_description
1 polymer ?
#
loop_
_entity_poly.entity_id
_entity_poly.type
_entity_poly.pdbx_seq_one_letter_code
_entity_poly.pdbx_strand_id
1 'polypeptide(L)'
;MNALKHCASIDLEDWYNDVECVVPRDSRAFSQAFDRQLNRIQSIFDEAGVRCTFFALGRTAERYPAWIKRLHAEGHEIATHGYGHARITTLDPVSFRADVRRSLEVVADLIGARPQGYRAPYFSLGRGEMWAYEILAGEGLRYSSSVFPFPGRNYGIGDHPTSPLRVATPSGTLVEMPLSVVDLAGRRLPVAGGGFWRATHRLAIRLAASRIAREGRSFVMYLHPHEFDPEPLHSHNGFARNLYVNLGRVSIADKLRYMFKRFAFVPVSSVVAGLGSIPERFIANSGGHV
;
A
#
# COMPACT_ATOMS: atom_id res chain seq x y z
N MET A 1 -10.17 27.36 4.98
CA MET A 1 -9.28 26.23 5.36
C MET A 1 -9.46 25.13 4.34
N ASN A 2 -8.40 24.70 3.66
CA ASN A 2 -8.49 23.56 2.72
C ASN A 2 -8.93 22.31 3.50
N ALA A 3 -9.90 21.57 2.95
CA ALA A 3 -10.35 20.31 3.56
C ALA A 3 -9.15 19.34 3.71
N LEU A 4 -9.09 18.62 4.83
CA LEU A 4 -8.06 17.64 5.10
C LEU A 4 -8.10 16.56 4.01
N LYS A 5 -6.95 16.33 3.37
CA LYS A 5 -6.80 15.30 2.34
C LYS A 5 -6.44 13.96 2.95
N HIS A 6 -7.01 12.90 2.41
CA HIS A 6 -6.76 11.51 2.80
C HIS A 6 -6.01 10.77 1.69
N CYS A 7 -5.29 9.69 2.04
CA CYS A 7 -4.52 8.91 1.08
C CYS A 7 -5.34 7.73 0.56
N ALA A 8 -5.51 7.64 -0.76
CA ALA A 8 -5.99 6.44 -1.41
C ALA A 8 -4.82 5.67 -2.02
N SER A 9 -4.73 4.37 -1.78
CA SER A 9 -3.71 3.53 -2.41
C SER A 9 -4.22 2.14 -2.77
N ILE A 10 -3.61 1.58 -3.81
CA ILE A 10 -3.80 0.20 -4.27
C ILE A 10 -2.44 -0.48 -4.26
N ASP A 11 -2.33 -1.60 -3.54
CA ASP A 11 -1.17 -2.47 -3.63
C ASP A 11 -1.36 -3.33 -4.89
N LEU A 12 -0.60 -3.00 -5.95
CA LEU A 12 -0.78 -3.54 -7.28
C LEU A 12 -0.09 -4.88 -7.41
N GLU A 13 -0.78 -5.89 -6.92
CA GLU A 13 -0.39 -7.30 -6.89
C GLU A 13 -1.34 -8.12 -7.75
N ASP A 14 -0.80 -9.07 -8.50
CA ASP A 14 -1.58 -10.10 -9.18
C ASP A 14 -1.86 -11.23 -8.19
N TRP A 15 -3.13 -11.44 -7.83
CA TRP A 15 -3.52 -12.45 -6.83
C TRP A 15 -2.89 -13.82 -7.07
N TYR A 16 -2.96 -14.29 -8.30
CA TYR A 16 -2.52 -15.65 -8.61
C TYR A 16 -0.99 -15.77 -8.75
N ASN A 17 -0.35 -14.75 -9.29
CA ASN A 17 1.08 -14.78 -9.54
C ASN A 17 1.93 -14.26 -8.38
N ASP A 18 1.38 -13.35 -7.57
CA ASP A 18 2.15 -12.64 -6.54
C ASP A 18 1.76 -13.06 -5.12
N VAL A 19 0.48 -13.38 -4.87
CA VAL A 19 -0.03 -13.69 -3.53
C VAL A 19 -0.17 -15.18 -3.30
N GLU A 20 -0.89 -15.89 -4.17
CA GLU A 20 -1.07 -17.35 -4.04
C GLU A 20 0.07 -18.14 -4.69
N CYS A 21 0.90 -17.49 -5.50
CA CYS A 21 2.04 -18.09 -6.20
C CYS A 21 1.66 -19.36 -6.98
N VAL A 22 0.48 -19.37 -7.56
CA VAL A 22 -0.01 -20.47 -8.37
C VAL A 22 0.42 -20.23 -9.81
N VAL A 23 1.18 -21.16 -10.38
CA VAL A 23 1.42 -21.18 -11.82
C VAL A 23 0.20 -21.79 -12.49
N PRO A 24 -0.63 -21.02 -13.18
CA PRO A 24 -1.83 -21.56 -13.79
C PRO A 24 -1.50 -22.47 -14.97
N ARG A 25 -2.29 -23.52 -15.14
CA ARG A 25 -2.29 -24.29 -16.40
C ARG A 25 -2.82 -23.45 -17.58
N ASP A 26 -3.61 -22.41 -17.29
CA ASP A 26 -4.12 -21.46 -18.28
C ASP A 26 -3.80 -20.01 -17.85
N SER A 27 -2.67 -19.50 -18.36
CA SER A 27 -2.21 -18.14 -18.10
C SER A 27 -3.15 -17.05 -18.62
N ARG A 28 -4.01 -17.34 -19.61
CA ARG A 28 -4.93 -16.36 -20.19
C ARG A 28 -6.06 -15.99 -19.24
N ALA A 29 -6.61 -16.97 -18.50
CA ALA A 29 -7.68 -16.73 -17.53
C ALA A 29 -7.26 -15.76 -16.42
N PHE A 30 -5.98 -15.77 -16.03
CA PHE A 30 -5.47 -14.91 -14.96
C PHE A 30 -5.15 -13.50 -15.42
N SER A 31 -4.61 -13.35 -16.63
CA SER A 31 -4.46 -12.02 -17.24
C SER A 31 -5.83 -11.33 -17.40
N GLN A 32 -6.84 -12.07 -17.84
CA GLN A 32 -8.22 -11.55 -17.93
C GLN A 32 -8.81 -11.15 -16.57
N ALA A 33 -8.49 -11.90 -15.50
CA ALA A 33 -8.93 -11.52 -14.15
C ALA A 33 -8.28 -10.21 -13.70
N PHE A 34 -6.99 -10.04 -13.92
CA PHE A 34 -6.28 -8.82 -13.56
C PHE A 34 -6.79 -7.60 -14.34
N ASP A 35 -7.01 -7.74 -15.65
CA ASP A 35 -7.60 -6.70 -16.51
C ASP A 35 -9.01 -6.30 -16.03
N ARG A 36 -9.84 -7.27 -15.68
CA ARG A 36 -11.20 -7.05 -15.17
C ARG A 36 -11.18 -6.29 -13.84
N GLN A 37 -10.26 -6.65 -12.94
CA GLN A 37 -10.04 -5.99 -11.65
C GLN A 37 -9.62 -4.53 -11.83
N LEU A 38 -8.62 -4.28 -12.67
CA LEU A 38 -8.11 -2.94 -12.91
C LEU A 38 -9.09 -2.05 -13.65
N ASN A 39 -9.80 -2.54 -14.65
CA ASN A 39 -10.87 -1.79 -15.31
C ASN A 39 -11.94 -1.36 -14.30
N ARG A 40 -12.32 -2.22 -13.35
CA ARG A 40 -13.31 -1.88 -12.33
C ARG A 40 -12.78 -0.85 -11.34
N ILE A 41 -11.53 -0.97 -10.90
CA ILE A 41 -10.86 0.03 -10.05
C ILE A 41 -10.88 1.38 -10.75
N GLN A 42 -10.41 1.43 -11.98
CA GLN A 42 -10.31 2.65 -12.75
C GLN A 42 -11.65 3.34 -12.93
N SER A 43 -12.72 2.59 -13.32
CA SER A 43 -14.07 3.13 -13.41
C SER A 43 -14.49 3.82 -12.10
N ILE A 44 -14.22 3.24 -10.93
CA ILE A 44 -14.59 3.81 -9.63
C ILE A 44 -13.82 5.11 -9.35
N PHE A 45 -12.52 5.14 -9.65
CA PHE A 45 -11.69 6.32 -9.44
C PHE A 45 -12.05 7.45 -10.40
N ASP A 46 -12.34 7.13 -11.66
CA ASP A 46 -12.75 8.11 -12.67
C ASP A 46 -14.14 8.67 -12.40
N GLU A 47 -15.11 7.84 -12.02
CA GLU A 47 -16.45 8.26 -11.59
C GLU A 47 -16.38 9.28 -10.42
N ALA A 48 -15.40 9.14 -9.56
CA ALA A 48 -15.21 10.02 -8.40
C ALA A 48 -14.29 11.22 -8.67
N GLY A 49 -13.59 11.26 -9.81
CA GLY A 49 -12.55 12.26 -10.08
C GLY A 49 -11.34 12.14 -9.12
N VAL A 50 -11.09 10.97 -8.55
CA VAL A 50 -10.03 10.73 -7.56
C VAL A 50 -8.81 10.12 -8.25
N ARG A 51 -7.63 10.55 -7.82
CA ARG A 51 -6.36 9.88 -8.16
C ARG A 51 -5.76 9.27 -6.91
N CYS A 52 -5.04 8.17 -7.07
CA CYS A 52 -4.46 7.41 -5.96
C CYS A 52 -3.01 7.01 -6.24
N THR A 53 -2.37 6.39 -5.26
CA THR A 53 -1.07 5.76 -5.43
C THR A 53 -1.26 4.27 -5.71
N PHE A 54 -0.66 3.78 -6.80
CA PHE A 54 -0.47 2.36 -7.05
C PHE A 54 0.93 1.97 -6.60
N PHE A 55 1.04 1.17 -5.54
CA PHE A 55 2.30 0.55 -5.13
C PHE A 55 2.49 -0.71 -5.97
N ALA A 56 3.27 -0.60 -7.04
CA ALA A 56 3.44 -1.66 -8.02
C ALA A 56 4.64 -2.55 -7.69
N LEU A 57 4.44 -3.88 -7.77
CA LEU A 57 5.55 -4.82 -7.82
C LEU A 57 6.28 -4.70 -9.15
N GLY A 58 7.62 -4.74 -9.13
CA GLY A 58 8.41 -4.68 -10.35
C GLY A 58 8.05 -5.80 -11.33
N ARG A 59 7.88 -7.04 -10.85
CA ARG A 59 7.46 -8.17 -11.70
C ARG A 59 6.04 -8.06 -12.25
N THR A 60 5.12 -7.41 -11.53
CA THR A 60 3.79 -7.09 -12.04
C THR A 60 3.86 -6.02 -13.12
N ALA A 61 4.73 -5.01 -12.93
CA ALA A 61 4.99 -3.98 -13.94
C ALA A 61 5.59 -4.55 -15.24
N GLU A 62 6.54 -5.49 -15.14
CA GLU A 62 7.08 -6.20 -16.31
C GLU A 62 6.02 -7.04 -17.03
N ARG A 63 5.12 -7.67 -16.27
CA ARG A 63 4.07 -8.53 -16.85
C ARG A 63 2.95 -7.72 -17.52
N TYR A 64 2.61 -6.56 -16.96
CA TYR A 64 1.49 -5.72 -17.40
C TYR A 64 1.91 -4.29 -17.71
N PRO A 65 2.92 -4.05 -18.57
CA PRO A 65 3.49 -2.72 -18.81
C PRO A 65 2.47 -1.72 -19.35
N ALA A 66 1.47 -2.17 -20.11
CA ALA A 66 0.42 -1.33 -20.65
C ALA A 66 -0.44 -0.70 -19.53
N TRP A 67 -0.71 -1.46 -18.45
CA TRP A 67 -1.44 -0.95 -17.30
C TRP A 67 -0.66 0.10 -16.53
N ILE A 68 0.63 -0.13 -16.29
CA ILE A 68 1.49 0.84 -15.59
C ILE A 68 1.52 2.19 -16.33
N LYS A 69 1.75 2.14 -17.65
CA LYS A 69 1.76 3.33 -18.52
C LYS A 69 0.40 4.05 -18.52
N ARG A 70 -0.70 3.28 -18.61
CA ARG A 70 -2.06 3.83 -18.63
C ARG A 70 -2.38 4.53 -17.30
N LEU A 71 -2.20 3.87 -16.17
CA LEU A 71 -2.47 4.42 -14.85
C LEU A 71 -1.66 5.71 -14.60
N HIS A 72 -0.39 5.72 -15.03
CA HIS A 72 0.45 6.91 -14.94
C HIS A 72 -0.07 8.04 -15.83
N ALA A 73 -0.41 7.76 -17.08
CA ALA A 73 -0.93 8.74 -18.04
C ALA A 73 -2.26 9.36 -17.58
N GLU A 74 -3.06 8.61 -16.81
CA GLU A 74 -4.32 9.08 -16.23
C GLU A 74 -4.11 9.88 -14.93
N GLY A 75 -2.86 10.12 -14.53
CA GLY A 75 -2.50 10.96 -13.39
C GLY A 75 -2.48 10.26 -12.03
N HIS A 76 -2.52 8.93 -12.01
CA HIS A 76 -2.24 8.18 -10.79
C HIS A 76 -0.74 8.19 -10.49
N GLU A 77 -0.38 8.17 -9.21
CA GLU A 77 0.99 7.97 -8.79
C GLU A 77 1.35 6.49 -8.90
N ILE A 78 2.50 6.19 -9.51
CA ILE A 78 3.10 4.86 -9.48
C ILE A 78 4.28 4.89 -8.48
N ALA A 79 4.15 4.15 -7.41
CA ALA A 79 5.16 3.93 -6.38
C ALA A 79 5.62 2.47 -6.43
N THR A 80 6.67 2.11 -5.68
CA THR A 80 7.17 0.73 -5.68
C THR A 80 6.67 -0.08 -4.49
N HIS A 81 6.38 -1.36 -4.73
CA HIS A 81 6.07 -2.38 -3.73
C HIS A 81 7.18 -3.45 -3.60
N GLY A 82 8.42 -3.08 -3.99
CA GLY A 82 9.50 -4.03 -4.23
C GLY A 82 9.36 -4.73 -5.57
N TYR A 83 10.30 -5.63 -5.88
CA TYR A 83 10.27 -6.36 -7.15
C TYR A 83 9.50 -7.67 -7.03
N GLY A 84 9.90 -8.53 -6.07
CA GLY A 84 9.51 -9.92 -6.00
C GLY A 84 8.45 -10.28 -4.95
N HIS A 85 7.82 -9.29 -4.27
CA HIS A 85 6.88 -9.49 -3.16
C HIS A 85 7.48 -10.22 -1.95
N ALA A 86 8.80 -10.07 -1.74
CA ALA A 86 9.49 -10.67 -0.61
C ALA A 86 9.25 -9.85 0.66
N ARG A 87 9.09 -10.53 1.79
CA ARG A 87 9.08 -9.87 3.10
C ARG A 87 10.46 -9.29 3.41
N ILE A 88 10.56 -8.08 3.93
CA ILE A 88 11.85 -7.49 4.35
C ILE A 88 12.53 -8.40 5.38
N THR A 89 11.75 -9.02 6.28
CA THR A 89 12.23 -9.96 7.29
C THR A 89 12.94 -11.20 6.75
N THR A 90 12.83 -11.49 5.46
CA THR A 90 13.47 -12.63 4.80
C THR A 90 14.64 -12.23 3.91
N LEU A 91 14.96 -10.94 3.86
CA LEU A 91 16.02 -10.38 3.05
C LEU A 91 17.13 -9.81 3.95
N ASP A 92 18.37 -9.94 3.50
CA ASP A 92 19.47 -9.16 4.01
C ASP A 92 19.49 -7.76 3.33
N PRO A 93 20.28 -6.79 3.86
CA PRO A 93 20.36 -5.44 3.31
C PRO A 93 20.79 -5.37 1.85
N VAL A 94 21.65 -6.28 1.39
CA VAL A 94 22.14 -6.32 -0.01
C VAL A 94 21.03 -6.78 -0.93
N SER A 95 20.38 -7.89 -0.59
CA SER A 95 19.24 -8.45 -1.33
C SER A 95 18.06 -7.50 -1.35
N PHE A 96 17.76 -6.81 -0.24
CA PHE A 96 16.71 -5.80 -0.18
C PHE A 96 17.01 -4.62 -1.11
N ARG A 97 18.25 -4.09 -1.09
CA ARG A 97 18.65 -3.01 -2.00
C ARG A 97 18.49 -3.43 -3.46
N ALA A 98 18.91 -4.64 -3.81
CA ALA A 98 18.80 -5.16 -5.17
C ALA A 98 17.33 -5.27 -5.61
N ASP A 99 16.44 -5.77 -4.75
CA ASP A 99 14.99 -5.89 -5.01
C ASP A 99 14.36 -4.52 -5.24
N VAL A 100 14.62 -3.55 -4.36
CA VAL A 100 14.10 -2.18 -4.47
C VAL A 100 14.61 -1.51 -5.75
N ARG A 101 15.92 -1.55 -6.00
CA ARG A 101 16.55 -0.92 -7.17
C ARG A 101 15.98 -1.47 -8.47
N ARG A 102 15.90 -2.79 -8.60
CA ARG A 102 15.31 -3.42 -9.78
C ARG A 102 13.86 -2.97 -10.02
N SER A 103 13.06 -2.89 -8.96
CA SER A 103 11.68 -2.40 -9.09
C SER A 103 11.62 -0.94 -9.56
N LEU A 104 12.50 -0.09 -8.99
CA LEU A 104 12.59 1.33 -9.38
C LEU A 104 12.98 1.50 -10.84
N GLU A 105 13.95 0.72 -11.32
CA GLU A 105 14.41 0.73 -12.71
C GLU A 105 13.29 0.31 -13.67
N VAL A 106 12.66 -0.82 -13.42
CA VAL A 106 11.54 -1.31 -14.23
C VAL A 106 10.42 -0.29 -14.35
N VAL A 107 9.99 0.29 -13.22
CA VAL A 107 8.90 1.27 -13.26
C VAL A 107 9.35 2.57 -13.93
N ALA A 108 10.57 3.05 -13.65
CA ALA A 108 11.11 4.25 -14.28
C ALA A 108 11.20 4.13 -15.82
N ASP A 109 11.62 2.99 -16.33
CA ASP A 109 11.68 2.72 -17.78
C ASP A 109 10.29 2.75 -18.43
N LEU A 110 9.26 2.36 -17.71
CA LEU A 110 7.89 2.33 -18.22
C LEU A 110 7.23 3.71 -18.24
N ILE A 111 7.45 4.55 -17.22
CA ILE A 111 6.74 5.82 -17.06
C ILE A 111 7.61 7.07 -17.30
N GLY A 112 8.91 6.90 -17.55
CA GLY A 112 9.86 8.02 -17.75
C GLY A 112 10.15 8.84 -16.48
N ALA A 113 9.77 8.34 -15.30
CA ALA A 113 9.98 9.02 -14.02
C ALA A 113 10.31 8.01 -12.91
N ARG A 114 11.23 8.38 -12.00
CA ARG A 114 11.58 7.50 -10.89
C ARG A 114 10.48 7.53 -9.82
N PRO A 115 9.97 6.38 -9.35
CA PRO A 115 9.04 6.32 -8.23
C PRO A 115 9.58 6.99 -6.98
N GLN A 116 8.72 7.71 -6.25
CA GLN A 116 9.12 8.45 -5.05
C GLN A 116 8.72 7.78 -3.75
N GLY A 117 7.84 6.78 -3.81
CA GLY A 117 7.28 6.10 -2.66
C GLY A 117 7.56 4.60 -2.67
N TYR A 118 7.60 4.04 -1.45
CA TYR A 118 7.75 2.61 -1.20
C TYR A 118 6.69 2.11 -0.23
N ARG A 119 6.24 0.88 -0.45
CA ARG A 119 5.48 0.11 0.55
C ARG A 119 6.07 -1.29 0.66
N ALA A 120 6.30 -1.73 1.90
CA ALA A 120 6.81 -3.07 2.15
C ALA A 120 5.73 -4.13 1.89
N PRO A 121 6.02 -5.19 1.13
CA PRO A 121 5.16 -6.36 1.04
C PRO A 121 4.76 -6.87 2.42
N TYR A 122 3.47 -7.22 2.59
CA TYR A 122 2.90 -7.70 3.86
C TYR A 122 3.08 -6.72 5.04
N PHE A 123 3.37 -5.44 4.82
CA PHE A 123 3.73 -4.48 5.86
C PHE A 123 4.86 -4.99 6.77
N SER A 124 5.82 -5.68 6.17
CA SER A 124 6.86 -6.44 6.87
C SER A 124 8.02 -5.59 7.38
N LEU A 125 7.92 -4.25 7.35
CA LEU A 125 8.86 -3.35 8.00
C LEU A 125 8.56 -3.33 9.49
N GLY A 126 9.31 -4.10 10.26
CA GLY A 126 9.22 -4.22 11.70
C GLY A 126 10.36 -3.50 12.41
N ARG A 127 10.49 -3.74 13.73
CA ARG A 127 11.57 -3.11 14.53
C ARG A 127 12.96 -3.59 14.14
N GLY A 128 13.07 -4.86 13.73
CA GLY A 128 14.34 -5.45 13.29
C GLY A 128 14.79 -4.95 11.92
N GLU A 129 13.88 -4.40 11.14
CA GLU A 129 14.10 -3.99 9.76
C GLU A 129 14.25 -2.46 9.59
N MET A 130 14.49 -1.70 10.67
CA MET A 130 14.67 -0.24 10.60
C MET A 130 15.84 0.18 9.70
N TRP A 131 16.82 -0.66 9.48
CA TRP A 131 17.91 -0.47 8.51
C TRP A 131 17.41 -0.27 7.08
N ALA A 132 16.21 -0.75 6.76
CA ALA A 132 15.63 -0.59 5.43
C ALA A 132 15.40 0.88 5.06
N TYR A 133 15.11 1.75 6.02
CA TYR A 133 14.94 3.18 5.75
C TYR A 133 16.19 3.84 5.17
N GLU A 134 17.37 3.44 5.64
CA GLU A 134 18.62 3.96 5.08
C GLU A 134 18.80 3.56 3.62
N ILE A 135 18.45 2.32 3.29
CA ILE A 135 18.50 1.84 1.91
C ILE A 135 17.49 2.60 1.06
N LEU A 136 16.25 2.77 1.53
CA LEU A 136 15.22 3.50 0.81
C LEU A 136 15.63 4.97 0.57
N ALA A 137 16.17 5.65 1.58
CA ALA A 137 16.69 7.01 1.44
C ALA A 137 17.86 7.08 0.45
N GLY A 138 18.79 6.13 0.54
CA GLY A 138 19.94 6.01 -0.37
C GLY A 138 19.55 5.72 -1.83
N GLU A 139 18.42 5.06 -2.06
CA GLU A 139 17.83 4.87 -3.40
C GLU A 139 17.00 6.08 -3.85
N GLY A 140 16.96 7.18 -3.07
CA GLY A 140 16.33 8.44 -3.44
C GLY A 140 14.80 8.47 -3.23
N LEU A 141 14.26 7.53 -2.49
CA LEU A 141 12.84 7.52 -2.16
C LEU A 141 12.51 8.63 -1.14
N ARG A 142 11.37 9.30 -1.34
CA ARG A 142 10.95 10.43 -0.51
C ARG A 142 10.02 10.01 0.63
N TYR A 143 9.31 8.90 0.46
CA TYR A 143 8.44 8.38 1.51
C TYR A 143 8.33 6.86 1.48
N SER A 144 7.97 6.31 2.63
CA SER A 144 7.49 4.95 2.82
C SER A 144 6.08 4.98 3.40
N SER A 145 5.28 3.97 3.12
CA SER A 145 3.99 3.72 3.77
C SER A 145 3.91 2.25 4.15
N SER A 146 4.83 1.84 5.00
CA SER A 146 5.11 0.43 5.30
C SER A 146 4.75 0.01 6.71
N VAL A 147 4.64 0.95 7.65
CA VAL A 147 4.35 0.63 9.04
C VAL A 147 2.85 0.62 9.33
N PHE A 148 2.40 -0.46 9.94
CA PHE A 148 1.07 -0.54 10.53
C PHE A 148 1.21 -0.35 12.05
N PRO A 149 0.69 0.75 12.63
CA PRO A 149 0.90 1.07 14.05
C PRO A 149 -0.06 0.28 14.95
N PHE A 150 -0.02 -1.04 14.88
CA PHE A 150 -0.81 -1.90 15.76
C PHE A 150 -0.04 -3.20 16.06
N PRO A 151 -0.29 -3.88 17.19
CA PRO A 151 0.43 -5.10 17.58
C PRO A 151 -0.15 -6.32 16.83
N GLY A 152 0.22 -6.49 15.56
CA GLY A 152 -0.13 -7.66 14.76
C GLY A 152 0.82 -8.84 15.03
N ARG A 153 0.34 -10.06 14.77
CA ARG A 153 1.15 -11.27 14.99
C ARG A 153 2.32 -11.39 14.02
N ASN A 154 2.13 -10.98 12.77
CA ASN A 154 3.09 -11.21 11.68
C ASN A 154 3.61 -9.90 11.06
N TYR A 155 3.11 -8.74 11.49
CA TYR A 155 3.46 -7.42 11.02
C TYR A 155 2.94 -6.35 11.98
N GLY A 156 3.44 -5.12 11.83
CA GLY A 156 3.02 -3.99 12.64
C GLY A 156 3.96 -3.69 13.81
N ILE A 157 3.93 -2.44 14.23
CA ILE A 157 4.70 -1.91 15.36
C ILE A 157 3.73 -1.20 16.29
N GLY A 158 3.31 -1.87 17.38
CA GLY A 158 2.19 -1.44 18.22
C GLY A 158 2.34 -0.07 18.87
N ASP A 159 3.55 0.41 19.14
CA ASP A 159 3.86 1.71 19.73
C ASP A 159 4.39 2.73 18.71
N HIS A 160 4.40 2.40 17.39
CA HIS A 160 4.76 3.37 16.37
C HIS A 160 3.78 4.56 16.38
N PRO A 161 4.26 5.81 16.13
CA PRO A 161 3.37 6.96 15.93
C PRO A 161 2.29 6.68 14.89
N THR A 162 1.09 7.16 15.12
CA THR A 162 -0.04 7.04 14.19
C THR A 162 -0.12 8.19 13.19
N SER A 163 0.73 9.20 13.37
CA SER A 163 0.91 10.36 12.49
C SER A 163 2.16 10.20 11.64
N PRO A 164 2.27 10.93 10.51
CA PRO A 164 3.48 10.95 9.70
C PRO A 164 4.72 11.29 10.53
N LEU A 165 5.82 10.63 10.20
CA LEU A 165 7.10 10.77 10.87
C LEU A 165 8.20 10.99 9.84
N ARG A 166 9.04 12.00 10.03
CA ARG A 166 10.27 12.15 9.26
C ARG A 166 11.33 11.20 9.79
N VAL A 167 11.90 10.40 8.93
CA VAL A 167 12.94 9.44 9.25
C VAL A 167 14.25 9.95 8.66
N ALA A 168 15.17 10.39 9.48
CA ALA A 168 16.52 10.80 9.09
C ALA A 168 17.47 9.61 9.22
N THR A 169 18.29 9.41 8.21
CA THR A 169 19.32 8.35 8.12
C THR A 169 20.63 8.94 7.62
N PRO A 170 21.77 8.26 7.74
CA PRO A 170 23.03 8.70 7.14
C PRO A 170 22.94 8.94 5.63
N SER A 171 22.10 8.19 4.93
CA SER A 171 21.96 8.27 3.46
C SER A 171 20.89 9.28 3.00
N GLY A 172 20.20 9.96 3.91
CA GLY A 172 19.17 10.95 3.60
C GLY A 172 17.94 10.86 4.48
N THR A 173 16.88 11.57 4.09
CA THR A 173 15.66 11.66 4.88
C THR A 173 14.45 11.29 4.03
N LEU A 174 13.52 10.52 4.59
CA LEU A 174 12.22 10.23 3.99
C LEU A 174 11.09 10.36 5.03
N VAL A 175 9.86 10.35 4.57
CA VAL A 175 8.68 10.39 5.44
C VAL A 175 8.07 8.99 5.55
N GLU A 176 7.85 8.48 6.76
CA GLU A 176 6.96 7.33 6.95
C GLU A 176 5.53 7.83 7.09
N MET A 177 4.66 7.32 6.23
CA MET A 177 3.21 7.53 6.22
C MET A 177 2.51 6.27 6.77
N PRO A 178 2.29 6.16 8.07
CA PRO A 178 1.76 4.94 8.67
C PRO A 178 0.32 4.66 8.24
N LEU A 179 -0.02 3.38 8.17
CA LEU A 179 -1.39 2.93 7.86
C LEU A 179 -2.35 3.33 8.99
N SER A 180 -3.61 3.58 8.63
CA SER A 180 -4.60 4.10 9.57
C SER A 180 -5.03 3.08 10.60
N VAL A 181 -4.97 3.52 11.87
CA VAL A 181 -5.54 2.82 13.03
C VAL A 181 -6.39 3.80 13.84
N VAL A 182 -7.33 3.26 14.59
CA VAL A 182 -8.08 3.99 15.62
C VAL A 182 -7.81 3.37 16.98
N ASP A 183 -7.67 4.23 18.01
CA ASP A 183 -7.59 3.79 19.38
C ASP A 183 -9.01 3.63 19.95
N LEU A 184 -9.34 2.41 20.37
CA LEU A 184 -10.63 2.10 20.99
C LEU A 184 -10.37 1.36 22.30
N ALA A 185 -10.78 1.99 23.42
CA ALA A 185 -10.61 1.44 24.77
C ALA A 185 -9.17 0.96 25.06
N GLY A 186 -8.16 1.75 24.68
CA GLY A 186 -6.74 1.44 24.89
C GLY A 186 -6.16 0.40 23.94
N ARG A 187 -6.93 -0.01 22.91
CA ARG A 187 -6.45 -0.94 21.87
C ARG A 187 -6.48 -0.28 20.51
N ARG A 188 -5.41 -0.45 19.74
CA ARG A 188 -5.35 -0.01 18.35
C ARG A 188 -6.01 -1.03 17.43
N LEU A 189 -6.97 -0.56 16.64
CA LEU A 189 -7.66 -1.34 15.63
C LEU A 189 -7.20 -0.93 14.23
N PRO A 190 -6.80 -1.88 13.37
CA PRO A 190 -6.42 -1.61 12.00
C PRO A 190 -7.68 -1.29 11.17
N VAL A 191 -7.75 -0.07 10.62
CA VAL A 191 -8.93 0.39 9.85
C VAL A 191 -8.61 0.79 8.41
N ALA A 192 -7.34 0.63 8.01
CA ALA A 192 -6.83 1.12 6.74
C ALA A 192 -7.38 0.40 5.49
N GLY A 193 -7.73 -0.88 5.58
CA GLY A 193 -8.17 -1.62 4.40
C GLY A 193 -8.29 -3.13 4.60
N GLY A 194 -8.18 -3.89 3.52
CA GLY A 194 -8.14 -5.34 3.53
C GLY A 194 -9.30 -6.00 4.27
N GLY A 195 -8.95 -6.93 5.17
CA GLY A 195 -9.95 -7.70 5.95
C GLY A 195 -10.90 -6.84 6.76
N PHE A 196 -10.44 -5.70 7.32
CA PHE A 196 -11.31 -4.79 8.06
C PHE A 196 -12.42 -4.23 7.15
N TRP A 197 -12.06 -3.71 5.98
CA TRP A 197 -13.06 -3.18 5.05
C TRP A 197 -14.02 -4.25 4.55
N ARG A 198 -13.53 -5.46 4.30
CA ARG A 198 -14.39 -6.58 3.88
C ARG A 198 -15.39 -6.99 4.97
N ALA A 199 -14.94 -7.04 6.23
CA ALA A 199 -15.76 -7.51 7.36
C ALA A 199 -16.71 -6.46 7.94
N THR A 200 -16.48 -5.15 7.70
CA THR A 200 -17.24 -4.08 8.37
C THR A 200 -18.22 -3.36 7.45
N HIS A 201 -19.24 -2.76 8.04
CA HIS A 201 -20.18 -1.92 7.30
C HIS A 201 -19.55 -0.56 6.98
N ARG A 202 -19.91 0.04 5.82
CA ARG A 202 -19.42 1.34 5.35
C ARG A 202 -19.51 2.47 6.38
N LEU A 203 -20.50 2.44 7.29
CA LEU A 203 -20.62 3.45 8.34
C LEU A 203 -19.50 3.35 9.36
N ALA A 204 -19.03 2.15 9.71
CA ALA A 204 -17.89 1.98 10.62
C ALA A 204 -16.60 2.53 9.99
N ILE A 205 -16.38 2.28 8.70
CA ILE A 205 -15.23 2.86 7.95
C ILE A 205 -15.31 4.39 7.97
N ARG A 206 -16.49 4.97 7.69
CA ARG A 206 -16.70 6.41 7.74
C ARG A 206 -16.44 6.98 9.15
N LEU A 207 -16.93 6.34 10.18
CA LEU A 207 -16.72 6.78 11.58
C LEU A 207 -15.24 6.75 11.94
N ALA A 208 -14.50 5.71 11.53
CA ALA A 208 -13.07 5.62 11.71
C ALA A 208 -12.34 6.76 11.00
N ALA A 209 -12.62 7.00 9.72
CA ALA A 209 -12.02 8.08 8.94
C ALA A 209 -12.37 9.46 9.54
N SER A 210 -13.63 9.68 9.95
CA SER A 210 -14.06 10.93 10.59
C SER A 210 -13.37 11.17 11.94
N ARG A 211 -13.11 10.10 12.70
CA ARG A 211 -12.35 10.20 13.96
C ARG A 211 -10.91 10.62 13.69
N ILE A 212 -10.23 9.93 12.78
CA ILE A 212 -8.86 10.23 12.36
C ILE A 212 -8.74 11.67 11.84
N ALA A 213 -9.72 12.12 11.04
CA ALA A 213 -9.75 13.49 10.53
C ALA A 213 -9.92 14.53 11.64
N ARG A 214 -10.73 14.27 12.67
CA ARG A 214 -10.87 15.15 13.85
C ARG A 214 -9.60 15.24 14.70
N GLU A 215 -8.74 14.22 14.63
CA GLU A 215 -7.41 14.22 15.24
C GLU A 215 -6.37 14.96 14.38
N GLY A 216 -6.78 15.59 13.26
CA GLY A 216 -5.89 16.30 12.32
C GLY A 216 -5.03 15.37 11.47
N ARG A 217 -5.33 14.06 11.44
CA ARG A 217 -4.56 13.06 10.70
C ARG A 217 -5.23 12.69 9.37
N SER A 218 -4.43 12.43 8.34
CA SER A 218 -4.91 11.84 7.10
C SER A 218 -5.27 10.37 7.30
N PHE A 219 -6.43 9.96 6.77
CA PHE A 219 -6.77 8.56 6.67
C PHE A 219 -6.00 7.94 5.51
N VAL A 220 -5.11 7.00 5.80
CA VAL A 220 -4.29 6.28 4.82
C VAL A 220 -4.92 4.91 4.61
N MET A 221 -5.52 4.71 3.43
CA MET A 221 -6.16 3.43 3.08
C MET A 221 -5.35 2.65 2.04
N TYR A 222 -5.53 1.33 2.04
CA TYR A 222 -5.03 0.45 1.00
C TYR A 222 -6.05 -0.63 0.64
N LEU A 223 -6.08 -1.02 -0.62
CA LEU A 223 -6.85 -2.14 -1.14
C LEU A 223 -6.02 -2.86 -2.22
N HIS A 224 -6.47 -4.03 -2.65
CA HIS A 224 -5.79 -4.82 -3.68
C HIS A 224 -6.71 -5.06 -4.89
N PRO A 225 -6.17 -5.29 -6.09
CA PRO A 225 -6.98 -5.54 -7.29
C PRO A 225 -7.98 -6.70 -7.11
N HIS A 226 -7.56 -7.78 -6.48
CA HIS A 226 -8.41 -8.95 -6.28
C HIS A 226 -9.65 -8.68 -5.42
N GLU A 227 -9.65 -7.62 -4.61
CA GLU A 227 -10.82 -7.23 -3.79
C GLU A 227 -11.95 -6.62 -4.66
N PHE A 228 -11.65 -6.25 -5.89
CA PHE A 228 -12.61 -5.68 -6.85
C PHE A 228 -13.12 -6.69 -7.87
N ASP A 229 -12.64 -7.93 -7.88
CA ASP A 229 -13.09 -8.92 -8.83
C ASP A 229 -14.56 -9.32 -8.56
N PRO A 230 -15.46 -9.26 -9.54
CA PRO A 230 -16.82 -9.74 -9.37
C PRO A 230 -16.88 -11.27 -9.26
N GLU A 231 -15.92 -11.97 -9.83
CA GLU A 231 -15.85 -13.42 -9.80
C GLU A 231 -15.21 -13.94 -8.51
N PRO A 232 -15.61 -15.13 -8.00
CA PRO A 232 -14.98 -15.73 -6.85
C PRO A 232 -13.50 -16.01 -7.10
N LEU A 233 -12.67 -15.70 -6.10
CA LEU A 233 -11.27 -16.10 -6.11
C LEU A 233 -11.13 -17.56 -5.68
N HIS A 234 -10.16 -18.24 -6.27
CA HIS A 234 -9.79 -19.58 -5.90
C HIS A 234 -8.42 -19.57 -5.22
N SER A 235 -8.34 -20.19 -4.05
CA SER A 235 -7.09 -20.44 -3.35
C SER A 235 -6.83 -21.94 -3.30
N HIS A 236 -5.59 -22.35 -3.51
CA HIS A 236 -5.17 -23.75 -3.37
C HIS A 236 -4.95 -24.15 -1.90
N ASN A 237 -5.01 -23.17 -0.98
CA ASN A 237 -4.77 -23.36 0.45
C ASN A 237 -6.04 -23.81 1.22
N GLY A 238 -7.00 -24.42 0.52
CA GLY A 238 -8.16 -25.08 1.10
C GLY A 238 -9.39 -24.21 1.33
N PHE A 239 -10.47 -24.85 1.83
CA PHE A 239 -11.79 -24.24 1.97
C PHE A 239 -11.83 -23.00 2.87
N ALA A 240 -11.16 -23.04 4.02
CA ALA A 240 -11.16 -21.92 4.95
C ALA A 240 -10.50 -20.66 4.33
N ARG A 241 -9.43 -20.83 3.55
CA ARG A 241 -8.78 -19.74 2.81
C ARG A 241 -9.70 -19.21 1.72
N ASN A 242 -10.37 -20.07 0.96
CA ASN A 242 -11.35 -19.68 -0.06
C ASN A 242 -12.50 -18.85 0.54
N LEU A 243 -13.05 -19.29 1.67
CA LEU A 243 -14.10 -18.54 2.37
C LEU A 243 -13.58 -17.16 2.82
N TYR A 244 -12.41 -17.10 3.45
CA TYR A 244 -11.80 -15.87 3.94
C TYR A 244 -11.53 -14.85 2.83
N VAL A 245 -10.96 -15.27 1.70
CA VAL A 245 -10.60 -14.35 0.61
C VAL A 245 -11.83 -13.80 -0.11
N ASN A 246 -12.94 -14.53 -0.13
CA ASN A 246 -14.18 -14.11 -0.78
C ASN A 246 -15.14 -13.34 0.15
N LEU A 247 -14.96 -13.42 1.48
CA LEU A 247 -15.84 -12.79 2.44
C LEU A 247 -15.86 -11.26 2.27
N GLY A 248 -17.05 -10.70 2.03
CA GLY A 248 -17.32 -9.26 1.98
C GLY A 248 -16.72 -8.52 0.76
N ARG A 249 -16.04 -9.21 -0.13
CA ARG A 249 -15.32 -8.65 -1.28
C ARG A 249 -16.24 -7.89 -2.24
N VAL A 250 -17.40 -8.43 -2.53
CA VAL A 250 -18.39 -7.82 -3.45
C VAL A 250 -18.84 -6.41 -3.03
N SER A 251 -18.72 -6.07 -1.74
CA SER A 251 -19.11 -4.77 -1.19
C SER A 251 -18.02 -3.69 -1.20
N ILE A 252 -16.78 -4.05 -1.59
CA ILE A 252 -15.64 -3.12 -1.53
C ILE A 252 -15.84 -1.93 -2.48
N ALA A 253 -16.28 -2.18 -3.71
CA ALA A 253 -16.55 -1.14 -4.69
C ALA A 253 -17.55 -0.08 -4.17
N ASP A 254 -18.65 -0.52 -3.55
CA ASP A 254 -19.67 0.38 -3.01
C ASP A 254 -19.20 1.12 -1.77
N LYS A 255 -18.39 0.47 -0.91
CA LYS A 255 -17.74 1.12 0.24
C LYS A 255 -16.78 2.21 -0.22
N LEU A 256 -15.99 1.96 -1.25
CA LEU A 256 -15.06 2.92 -1.80
C LEU A 256 -15.79 4.14 -2.40
N ARG A 257 -16.81 3.91 -3.25
CA ARG A 257 -17.67 4.99 -3.77
C ARG A 257 -18.31 5.81 -2.64
N TYR A 258 -18.78 5.13 -1.59
CA TYR A 258 -19.36 5.79 -0.42
C TYR A 258 -18.36 6.69 0.30
N MET A 259 -17.10 6.29 0.41
CA MET A 259 -16.03 7.07 1.03
C MET A 259 -15.62 8.27 0.15
N PHE A 260 -15.46 8.07 -1.15
CA PHE A 260 -15.09 9.14 -2.09
C PHE A 260 -16.12 10.28 -2.17
N LYS A 261 -17.39 9.98 -1.96
CA LYS A 261 -18.45 11.00 -1.87
C LYS A 261 -18.37 11.88 -0.62
N ARG A 262 -17.56 11.54 0.37
CA ARG A 262 -17.55 12.17 1.72
C ARG A 262 -16.23 12.74 2.16
N PHE A 263 -15.16 12.27 1.57
CA PHE A 263 -13.81 12.66 1.93
C PHE A 263 -12.98 12.93 0.67
N ALA A 264 -12.10 13.94 0.76
CA ALA A 264 -11.15 14.25 -0.30
C ALA A 264 -9.97 13.26 -0.26
N PHE A 265 -9.90 12.38 -1.23
CA PHE A 265 -8.80 11.43 -1.40
C PHE A 265 -7.84 11.87 -2.51
N VAL A 266 -6.55 11.68 -2.26
CA VAL A 266 -5.47 12.01 -3.21
C VAL A 266 -4.36 10.95 -3.12
N PRO A 267 -3.37 10.95 -4.04
CA PRO A 267 -2.17 10.14 -3.90
C PRO A 267 -1.42 10.42 -2.59
N VAL A 268 -0.66 9.44 -2.12
CA VAL A 268 0.15 9.55 -0.89
C VAL A 268 1.18 10.66 -1.03
N SER A 269 1.87 10.76 -2.18
CA SER A 269 2.83 11.82 -2.47
C SER A 269 2.24 13.22 -2.33
N SER A 270 0.97 13.40 -2.71
CA SER A 270 0.28 14.70 -2.58
C SER A 270 0.06 15.11 -1.13
N VAL A 271 -0.21 14.14 -0.24
CA VAL A 271 -0.29 14.40 1.21
C VAL A 271 1.09 14.68 1.77
N VAL A 272 2.10 13.87 1.42
CA VAL A 272 3.49 14.04 1.85
C VAL A 272 4.03 15.42 1.46
N ALA A 273 3.78 15.87 0.24
CA ALA A 273 4.19 17.20 -0.24
C ALA A 273 3.52 18.36 0.51
N GLY A 274 2.33 18.14 1.06
CA GLY A 274 1.58 19.12 1.83
C GLY A 274 1.88 19.12 3.34
N LEU A 275 2.73 18.21 3.83
CA LEU A 275 3.09 18.15 5.24
C LEU A 275 3.95 19.37 5.62
N GLY A 276 3.57 20.06 6.69
CA GLY A 276 4.40 21.07 7.33
C GLY A 276 5.51 20.47 8.18
N SER A 277 5.81 21.11 9.31
CA SER A 277 6.72 20.54 10.30
C SER A 277 6.08 19.31 10.95
N ILE A 278 6.77 18.17 10.88
CA ILE A 278 6.37 16.90 11.48
C ILE A 278 7.49 16.39 12.38
N PRO A 279 7.18 15.54 13.38
CA PRO A 279 8.20 14.93 14.22
C PRO A 279 9.27 14.21 13.39
N GLU A 280 10.51 14.27 13.87
CA GLU A 280 11.64 13.59 13.25
C GLU A 280 12.25 12.56 14.19
N ARG A 281 12.68 11.43 13.63
CA ARG A 281 13.42 10.39 14.31
C ARG A 281 14.65 10.05 13.50
N PHE A 282 15.81 10.10 14.13
CA PHE A 282 17.05 9.63 13.55
C PHE A 282 17.17 8.11 13.74
N ILE A 283 17.46 7.40 12.66
CA ILE A 283 17.79 5.97 12.66
C ILE A 283 19.26 5.86 12.27
N ALA A 284 20.11 5.66 13.26
CA ALA A 284 21.50 5.29 13.03
C ALA A 284 21.56 3.86 12.46
N ASN A 285 22.55 3.58 11.63
CA ASN A 285 22.90 2.21 11.28
C ASN A 285 23.13 1.45 12.58
N SER A 286 22.23 0.56 12.95
CA SER A 286 22.58 -0.53 13.84
C SER A 286 23.48 -1.44 13.00
N GLY A 287 24.79 -1.17 13.09
CA GLY A 287 25.82 -1.94 12.41
C GLY A 287 25.53 -3.42 12.61
N GLY A 288 25.44 -4.14 11.51
CA GLY A 288 25.32 -5.57 11.54
C GLY A 288 26.44 -6.11 12.41
N HIS A 289 26.08 -6.88 13.39
CA HIS A 289 27.02 -7.85 13.92
C HIS A 289 27.34 -8.79 12.76
N VAL A 290 28.61 -8.76 12.37
CA VAL A 290 29.30 -9.69 11.48
C VAL A 290 29.17 -11.10 12.03
#